data_2e074f35aa128b433e37b55f38dc6eb7
#
_entry.id   2e074f35aa128b433e37b55f38dc6eb7
#
_cell.length_a   1.000
_cell.length_b   1.000
_cell.length_c   1.000
_cell.angle_alpha   90.00
_cell.angle_beta   90.00
_cell.angle_gamma   90.00
#
_symmetry.space_group_name_H-M   'P 1'
#
loop_
_entity.id
_entity.type
_entity.pdbx_description
1 polymer ?
#
loop_
_entity_poly.entity_id
_entity_poly.type
_entity_poly.pdbx_seq_one_letter_code
_entity_poly.pdbx_strand_id
1 'polypeptide(L)'
;MKAICCSVVSEGGFEQTSIDHVARRTTAFTNIDTAAFYPIVSIRLASGRTGAVVLPNRVQFLPLTSQNYEVALIKNATLTGATWAATVPSDSNVDFDVAATAMTGGTIAQTDYVTSTGSGGTVNTSIATGYNWDLQLGATIAGVSDIYTLGVRTVSGATKGDGVGSISFFDLTQ
;
A
#
# COMPACT_ATOMS: atom_id res chain seq x y z
N MET A 1 4.44 -27.52 39.49
CA MET A 1 5.27 -27.11 38.34
C MET A 1 5.36 -25.60 38.36
N LYS A 2 6.55 -25.01 38.59
CA LYS A 2 6.73 -23.54 38.56
C LYS A 2 7.10 -23.13 37.15
N ALA A 3 6.28 -22.29 36.49
CA ALA A 3 6.63 -21.66 35.24
C ALA A 3 7.67 -20.56 35.51
N ILE A 4 8.87 -20.72 34.99
CA ILE A 4 9.90 -19.68 34.99
C ILE A 4 9.69 -18.87 33.72
N CYS A 5 9.23 -17.62 33.85
CA CYS A 5 9.15 -16.67 32.75
C CYS A 5 10.56 -16.09 32.51
N CYS A 6 11.25 -16.49 31.46
CA CYS A 6 12.46 -15.82 31.01
C CYS A 6 12.08 -14.68 30.10
N SER A 7 12.27 -13.44 30.52
CA SER A 7 12.30 -12.29 29.62
C SER A 7 13.74 -12.05 29.20
N VAL A 8 14.02 -12.13 27.92
CA VAL A 8 15.31 -11.68 27.36
C VAL A 8 15.19 -10.18 27.15
N VAL A 9 15.86 -9.40 27.98
CA VAL A 9 16.02 -7.95 27.78
C VAL A 9 17.31 -7.76 26.99
N SER A 10 17.19 -7.25 25.78
CA SER A 10 18.36 -6.83 24.98
C SER A 10 18.85 -5.48 25.54
N GLU A 11 20.01 -5.46 26.14
CA GLU A 11 20.65 -4.23 26.67
C GLU A 11 21.34 -3.39 25.58
N GLY A 12 21.28 -3.80 24.32
CA GLY A 12 22.04 -3.19 23.22
C GLY A 12 21.36 -2.03 22.48
N GLY A 13 20.21 -1.55 22.93
CA GLY A 13 19.41 -0.59 22.15
C GLY A 13 18.79 -1.24 20.91
N PHE A 14 17.63 -0.74 20.50
CA PHE A 14 16.98 -1.19 19.28
C PHE A 14 17.66 -0.48 18.09
N GLU A 15 18.65 -1.10 17.47
CA GLU A 15 19.09 -0.66 16.15
C GLU A 15 18.00 -1.06 15.16
N GLN A 16 17.25 -0.07 14.72
CA GLN A 16 16.26 -0.27 13.68
C GLN A 16 16.98 -0.45 12.35
N THR A 17 17.19 -1.69 11.97
CA THR A 17 17.78 -2.08 10.67
C THR A 17 16.75 -2.18 9.57
N SER A 18 15.64 -1.45 9.66
CA SER A 18 14.59 -1.48 8.63
C SER A 18 15.09 -0.81 7.36
N ILE A 19 14.92 -1.50 6.25
CA ILE A 19 15.10 -0.93 4.92
C ILE A 19 13.76 -0.36 4.45
N ASP A 20 13.77 0.86 3.93
CA ASP A 20 12.58 1.46 3.28
C ASP A 20 12.45 0.88 1.87
N HIS A 21 11.39 0.15 1.64
CA HIS A 21 11.05 -0.45 0.36
C HIS A 21 9.91 0.30 -0.32
N VAL A 22 9.86 0.20 -1.65
CA VAL A 22 8.81 0.86 -2.44
C VAL A 22 8.21 -0.10 -3.45
N ALA A 23 6.92 -0.37 -3.32
CA ALA A 23 6.11 -0.96 -4.39
C ALA A 23 5.53 0.17 -5.25
N ARG A 24 5.76 0.13 -6.56
CA ARG A 24 5.38 1.24 -7.44
C ARG A 24 4.81 0.76 -8.77
N ARG A 25 3.86 1.52 -9.28
CA ARG A 25 3.35 1.42 -10.64
C ARG A 25 3.98 2.53 -11.48
N THR A 26 4.70 2.17 -12.53
CA THR A 26 5.36 3.12 -13.45
C THR A 26 4.58 3.32 -14.75
N THR A 27 3.68 2.38 -15.09
CA THR A 27 2.78 2.50 -16.25
C THR A 27 1.47 3.10 -15.77
N ALA A 28 0.96 4.10 -16.47
CA ALA A 28 -0.29 4.76 -16.11
C ALA A 28 -1.45 3.74 -15.95
N PHE A 29 -2.20 3.87 -14.87
CA PHE A 29 -3.55 3.32 -14.80
C PHE A 29 -4.48 4.31 -15.48
N THR A 30 -5.23 3.85 -16.47
CA THR A 30 -6.06 4.70 -17.32
C THR A 30 -7.55 4.50 -17.03
N ASN A 31 -8.35 5.49 -17.39
CA ASN A 31 -9.80 5.45 -17.29
C ASN A 31 -10.33 5.39 -15.85
N ILE A 32 -9.66 6.01 -14.89
CA ILE A 32 -10.15 6.19 -13.53
C ILE A 32 -11.39 7.10 -13.56
N ASP A 33 -12.51 6.63 -13.06
CA ASP A 33 -13.77 7.39 -13.01
C ASP A 33 -14.34 7.49 -11.58
N THR A 34 -15.57 7.96 -11.45
CA THR A 34 -16.24 8.17 -10.17
C THR A 34 -16.95 6.93 -9.63
N ALA A 35 -17.07 5.86 -10.43
CA ALA A 35 -17.94 4.73 -10.10
C ALA A 35 -17.41 3.85 -8.97
N ALA A 36 -16.08 3.67 -8.92
CA ALA A 36 -15.42 2.82 -7.93
C ALA A 36 -13.98 3.27 -7.70
N PHE A 37 -13.35 2.75 -6.64
CA PHE A 37 -11.90 2.84 -6.51
C PHE A 37 -11.21 1.89 -7.49
N TYR A 38 -10.14 2.36 -8.11
CA TYR A 38 -9.29 1.60 -9.01
C TYR A 38 -7.97 1.28 -8.34
N PRO A 39 -7.47 0.02 -8.40
CA PRO A 39 -6.26 -0.39 -7.74
C PRO A 39 -5.02 0.10 -8.50
N ILE A 40 -4.27 1.00 -7.92
CA ILE A 40 -3.03 1.51 -8.52
C ILE A 40 -1.87 0.59 -8.22
N VAL A 41 -1.68 0.26 -6.96
CA VAL A 41 -0.69 -0.70 -6.47
C VAL A 41 -1.21 -1.36 -5.20
N SER A 42 -0.92 -2.63 -5.02
CA SER A 42 -1.28 -3.38 -3.82
C SER A 42 -0.06 -4.09 -3.25
N ILE A 43 -0.03 -4.27 -1.93
CA ILE A 43 1.00 -4.99 -1.21
C ILE A 43 0.38 -6.03 -0.27
N ARG A 44 1.09 -7.14 -0.06
CA ARG A 44 0.77 -8.18 0.93
C ARG A 44 2.05 -8.84 1.44
N LEU A 45 1.97 -9.57 2.53
CA LEU A 45 3.08 -10.43 2.94
C LEU A 45 3.30 -11.53 1.89
N ALA A 46 4.54 -11.81 1.57
CA ALA A 46 4.92 -12.90 0.68
C ALA A 46 4.52 -14.25 1.29
N SER A 47 4.31 -15.24 0.44
CA SER A 47 3.95 -16.59 0.87
C SER A 47 5.01 -17.16 1.84
N GLY A 48 4.56 -17.68 2.97
CA GLY A 48 5.42 -18.22 4.01
C GLY A 48 6.08 -17.15 4.92
N ARG A 49 5.78 -15.88 4.75
CA ARG A 49 6.32 -14.76 5.53
C ARG A 49 5.30 -14.11 6.48
N THR A 50 4.31 -14.88 6.92
CA THR A 50 3.18 -14.40 7.72
C THR A 50 3.55 -13.87 9.12
N GLY A 51 4.76 -14.15 9.58
CA GLY A 51 5.31 -13.59 10.83
C GLY A 51 6.11 -12.29 10.65
N ALA A 52 6.26 -11.81 9.42
CA ALA A 52 6.99 -10.58 9.15
C ALA A 52 6.25 -9.35 9.67
N VAL A 53 7.02 -8.36 10.15
CA VAL A 53 6.50 -7.07 10.60
C VAL A 53 6.77 -6.04 9.52
N VAL A 54 5.72 -5.67 8.80
CA VAL A 54 5.78 -4.70 7.70
C VAL A 54 4.83 -3.54 8.00
N LEU A 55 5.34 -2.33 7.94
CA LEU A 55 4.59 -1.10 8.20
C LEU A 55 4.55 -0.21 6.96
N PRO A 56 3.40 -0.04 6.29
CA PRO A 56 3.23 1.00 5.29
C PRO A 56 3.56 2.36 5.91
N ASN A 57 4.47 3.13 5.29
CA ASN A 57 4.91 4.41 5.83
C ASN A 57 4.45 5.61 4.99
N ARG A 58 4.24 5.41 3.70
CA ARG A 58 3.84 6.48 2.79
C ARG A 58 3.12 5.93 1.58
N VAL A 59 2.10 6.66 1.15
CA VAL A 59 1.36 6.41 -0.09
C VAL A 59 1.47 7.64 -0.97
N GLN A 60 1.79 7.46 -2.25
CA GLN A 60 1.92 8.56 -3.20
C GLN A 60 1.09 8.28 -4.45
N PHE A 61 0.43 9.31 -4.95
CA PHE A 61 -0.28 9.28 -6.22
C PHE A 61 0.13 10.47 -7.06
N LEU A 62 0.49 10.22 -8.32
CA LEU A 62 0.81 11.23 -9.32
C LEU A 62 -0.28 11.22 -10.39
N PRO A 63 -1.20 12.21 -10.37
CA PRO A 63 -2.17 12.37 -11.45
C PRO A 63 -1.48 12.79 -12.75
N LEU A 64 -1.89 12.16 -13.85
CA LEU A 64 -1.40 12.47 -15.20
C LEU A 64 -2.42 13.28 -16.02
N THR A 65 -3.63 13.43 -15.51
CA THR A 65 -4.71 14.21 -16.12
C THR A 65 -5.27 15.23 -15.14
N SER A 66 -5.85 16.32 -15.70
CA SER A 66 -6.44 17.41 -14.92
C SER A 66 -7.80 17.00 -14.37
N GLN A 67 -7.81 16.46 -13.18
CA GLN A 67 -9.00 15.98 -12.45
C GLN A 67 -8.84 16.16 -10.93
N ASN A 68 -9.96 16.07 -10.21
CA ASN A 68 -9.97 15.93 -8.77
C ASN A 68 -10.05 14.45 -8.41
N TYR A 69 -9.13 13.98 -7.58
CA TYR A 69 -9.06 12.59 -7.20
C TYR A 69 -9.26 12.41 -5.69
N GLU A 70 -9.93 11.36 -5.33
CA GLU A 70 -9.90 10.79 -4.00
C GLU A 70 -8.90 9.63 -4.00
N VAL A 71 -7.93 9.70 -3.10
CA VAL A 71 -6.84 8.74 -2.96
C VAL A 71 -7.02 8.05 -1.61
N ALA A 72 -7.04 6.74 -1.57
CA ALA A 72 -7.28 6.00 -0.35
C ALA A 72 -6.32 4.82 -0.19
N LEU A 73 -5.88 4.57 1.04
CA LEU A 73 -5.27 3.31 1.43
C LEU A 73 -6.39 2.38 1.92
N ILE A 74 -6.62 1.29 1.20
CA ILE A 74 -7.74 0.38 1.44
C ILE A 74 -7.20 -0.98 1.87
N LYS A 75 -7.69 -1.46 3.02
CA LYS A 75 -7.32 -2.76 3.59
C LYS A 75 -8.29 -3.83 3.11
N ASN A 76 -7.75 -4.98 2.68
CA ASN A 76 -8.49 -6.21 2.36
C ASN A 76 -9.60 -6.04 1.31
N ALA A 77 -9.34 -5.21 0.29
CA ALA A 77 -10.18 -5.20 -0.90
C ALA A 77 -10.01 -6.49 -1.72
N THR A 78 -11.07 -6.92 -2.37
CA THR A 78 -11.02 -8.00 -3.35
C THR A 78 -10.54 -7.44 -4.68
N LEU A 79 -9.42 -7.94 -5.19
CA LEU A 79 -8.79 -7.50 -6.43
C LEU A 79 -9.18 -8.43 -7.59
N THR A 80 -9.46 -7.86 -8.75
CA THR A 80 -9.70 -8.59 -10.00
C THR A 80 -8.47 -8.52 -10.88
N GLY A 81 -7.96 -9.67 -11.29
CA GLY A 81 -6.80 -9.75 -12.19
C GLY A 81 -5.46 -9.48 -11.53
N ALA A 82 -5.37 -9.55 -10.20
CA ALA A 82 -4.11 -9.37 -9.49
C ALA A 82 -3.07 -10.43 -9.87
N THR A 83 -1.84 -10.00 -10.08
CA THR A 83 -0.68 -10.87 -10.32
C THR A 83 0.45 -10.46 -9.38
N TRP A 84 0.64 -11.25 -8.35
CA TRP A 84 1.60 -10.96 -7.29
C TRP A 84 3.02 -11.28 -7.71
N ALA A 85 3.92 -10.33 -7.51
CA ALA A 85 5.34 -10.45 -7.76
C ALA A 85 6.13 -10.06 -6.52
N ALA A 86 7.31 -10.64 -6.33
CA ALA A 86 8.22 -10.23 -5.28
C ALA A 86 8.62 -8.76 -5.48
N THR A 87 8.72 -8.00 -4.39
CA THR A 87 9.32 -6.67 -4.43
C THR A 87 10.81 -6.75 -4.75
N VAL A 88 11.35 -5.69 -5.32
CA VAL A 88 12.80 -5.55 -5.51
C VAL A 88 13.31 -4.55 -4.46
N PRO A 89 14.29 -4.93 -3.68
CA PRO A 89 15.13 -6.14 -3.73
C PRO A 89 14.40 -7.41 -3.27
N SER A 90 14.94 -8.56 -3.67
CA SER A 90 14.35 -9.90 -3.44
C SER A 90 14.36 -10.38 -1.98
N ASP A 91 14.95 -9.60 -1.09
CA ASP A 91 15.02 -9.85 0.35
C ASP A 91 13.81 -9.30 1.12
N SER A 92 12.94 -8.52 0.49
CA SER A 92 11.71 -8.06 1.12
C SER A 92 10.73 -9.20 1.41
N ASN A 93 10.05 -9.11 2.56
CA ASN A 93 8.97 -10.02 2.94
C ASN A 93 7.61 -9.67 2.31
N VAL A 94 7.59 -8.82 1.29
CA VAL A 94 6.38 -8.29 0.66
C VAL A 94 6.31 -8.64 -0.81
N ASP A 95 5.17 -9.14 -1.25
CA ASP A 95 4.77 -9.19 -2.66
C ASP A 95 3.94 -7.96 -3.02
N PHE A 96 4.05 -7.49 -4.25
CA PHE A 96 3.23 -6.40 -4.76
C PHE A 96 2.47 -6.80 -6.03
N ASP A 97 1.38 -6.08 -6.30
CA ASP A 97 0.59 -6.20 -7.52
C ASP A 97 0.35 -4.83 -8.15
N VAL A 98 0.49 -4.79 -9.47
CA VAL A 98 0.14 -3.64 -10.33
C VAL A 98 -0.67 -4.09 -11.55
N ALA A 99 -1.09 -5.36 -11.60
CA ALA A 99 -1.83 -5.93 -12.71
C ALA A 99 -3.35 -5.86 -12.50
N ALA A 100 -3.80 -5.76 -11.25
CA ALA A 100 -5.21 -5.68 -10.94
C ALA A 100 -5.90 -4.54 -11.71
N THR A 101 -7.08 -4.84 -12.26
CA THR A 101 -7.84 -3.93 -13.10
C THR A 101 -9.07 -3.35 -12.40
N ALA A 102 -9.55 -4.01 -11.35
CA ALA A 102 -10.68 -3.58 -10.54
C ALA A 102 -10.54 -4.05 -9.10
N MET A 103 -11.25 -3.39 -8.21
CA MET A 103 -11.33 -3.77 -6.81
C MET A 103 -12.74 -3.54 -6.27
N THR A 104 -13.12 -4.33 -5.25
CA THR A 104 -14.41 -4.19 -4.56
C THR A 104 -14.25 -4.44 -3.07
N GLY A 105 -15.11 -3.81 -2.27
CA GLY A 105 -15.08 -3.97 -0.81
C GLY A 105 -13.81 -3.41 -0.17
N GLY A 106 -13.42 -4.00 0.94
CA GLY A 106 -12.32 -3.53 1.77
C GLY A 106 -12.71 -2.42 2.75
N THR A 107 -11.79 -2.05 3.61
CA THR A 107 -11.96 -0.98 4.59
C THR A 107 -11.00 0.16 4.27
N ILE A 108 -11.49 1.37 4.13
CA ILE A 108 -10.67 2.57 3.95
C ILE A 108 -9.95 2.82 5.28
N ALA A 109 -8.62 2.67 5.26
CA ALA A 109 -7.76 2.95 6.41
C ALA A 109 -7.38 4.43 6.48
N GLN A 110 -7.13 5.04 5.32
CA GLN A 110 -6.81 6.47 5.18
C GLN A 110 -7.33 6.98 3.84
N THR A 111 -7.64 8.27 3.77
CA THR A 111 -8.04 8.93 2.52
C THR A 111 -7.50 10.36 2.46
N ASP A 112 -7.28 10.82 1.23
CA ASP A 112 -6.89 12.20 0.93
C ASP A 112 -7.45 12.63 -0.43
N TYR A 113 -7.43 13.92 -0.71
CA TYR A 113 -7.95 14.50 -1.96
C TYR A 113 -6.86 15.26 -2.69
N VAL A 114 -6.74 14.97 -3.97
CA VAL A 114 -5.73 15.57 -4.85
C VAL A 114 -6.41 16.28 -6.01
N THR A 115 -6.02 17.51 -6.23
CA THR A 115 -6.42 18.29 -7.41
C THR A 115 -5.25 18.44 -8.36
N SER A 116 -5.46 18.07 -9.62
CA SER A 116 -4.50 18.35 -10.71
C SER A 116 -5.06 19.39 -11.66
N THR A 117 -4.35 20.49 -11.88
CA THR A 117 -4.80 21.63 -12.69
C THR A 117 -4.19 21.67 -14.08
N GLY A 118 -3.86 20.53 -14.68
CA GLY A 118 -3.36 20.43 -16.06
C GLY A 118 -1.97 19.82 -16.21
N SER A 119 -1.55 19.62 -17.45
CA SER A 119 -0.26 19.04 -17.81
C SER A 119 0.91 19.92 -17.36
N GLY A 120 1.42 19.70 -16.17
CA GLY A 120 2.57 20.45 -15.64
C GLY A 120 2.46 20.85 -14.17
N GLY A 121 1.29 20.82 -13.58
CA GLY A 121 1.11 21.03 -12.13
C GLY A 121 0.93 19.70 -11.42
N THR A 122 2.00 19.01 -11.09
CA THR A 122 1.94 17.78 -10.30
C THR A 122 1.80 18.13 -8.85
N VAL A 123 0.61 17.94 -8.28
CA VAL A 123 0.46 17.87 -6.83
C VAL A 123 0.75 16.43 -6.44
N ASN A 124 1.91 16.20 -5.90
CA ASN A 124 2.29 14.92 -5.33
C ASN A 124 1.67 14.83 -3.93
N THR A 125 0.59 14.09 -3.79
CA THR A 125 0.02 13.83 -2.48
C THR A 125 0.72 12.65 -1.86
N SER A 126 1.26 12.89 -0.70
CA SER A 126 1.83 11.89 0.18
C SER A 126 0.89 11.75 1.38
N ILE A 127 0.16 10.65 1.45
CA ILE A 127 -0.47 10.26 2.70
C ILE A 127 0.67 9.75 3.58
N ALA A 128 1.15 10.62 4.48
CA ALA A 128 2.17 10.22 5.44
C ALA A 128 1.50 9.38 6.52
N THR A 129 1.79 8.11 6.51
CA THR A 129 1.28 7.19 7.55
C THR A 129 2.16 7.21 8.79
N GLY A 130 3.42 7.65 8.68
CA GLY A 130 4.40 7.56 9.76
C GLY A 130 4.58 6.11 10.27
N TYR A 131 5.11 5.96 11.47
CA TYR A 131 5.14 4.66 12.17
C TYR A 131 3.76 4.38 12.81
N ASN A 132 2.78 4.01 12.01
CA ASN A 132 1.46 3.66 12.52
C ASN A 132 1.33 2.15 12.64
N TRP A 133 1.47 1.64 13.86
CA TRP A 133 1.33 0.21 14.16
C TRP A 133 -0.06 -0.34 13.84
N ASP A 134 -1.09 0.50 13.81
CA ASP A 134 -2.45 0.11 13.44
C ASP A 134 -2.55 -0.27 11.96
N LEU A 135 -1.58 0.17 11.14
CA LEU A 135 -1.47 -0.18 9.72
C LEU A 135 -0.50 -1.33 9.45
N GLN A 136 -0.06 -2.06 10.49
CA GLN A 136 0.80 -3.23 10.28
C GLN A 136 0.13 -4.21 9.32
N LEU A 137 0.91 -4.68 8.36
CA LEU A 137 0.51 -5.74 7.45
C LEU A 137 0.47 -7.05 8.25
N GLY A 138 -0.71 -7.57 8.46
CA GLY A 138 -0.95 -8.77 9.25
C GLY A 138 -1.25 -10.00 8.41
N ALA A 139 -1.47 -11.12 9.09
CA ALA A 139 -2.00 -12.33 8.48
C ALA A 139 -2.94 -13.04 9.45
N THR A 140 -3.87 -13.81 8.90
CA THR A 140 -4.71 -14.71 9.71
C THR A 140 -3.90 -15.90 10.22
N ILE A 141 -4.41 -16.59 11.23
CA ILE A 141 -3.81 -17.85 11.73
C ILE A 141 -3.70 -18.91 10.62
N ALA A 142 -4.59 -18.85 9.61
CA ALA A 142 -4.55 -19.74 8.45
C ALA A 142 -3.50 -19.32 7.40
N GLY A 143 -2.69 -18.29 7.66
CA GLY A 143 -1.63 -17.84 6.77
C GLY A 143 -2.10 -16.95 5.61
N VAL A 144 -3.31 -16.42 5.66
CA VAL A 144 -3.80 -15.46 4.66
C VAL A 144 -3.36 -14.07 5.06
N SER A 145 -2.52 -13.44 4.24
CA SER A 145 -2.04 -12.08 4.46
C SER A 145 -3.15 -11.04 4.28
N ASP A 146 -3.12 -9.99 5.10
CA ASP A 146 -3.80 -8.74 4.78
C ASP A 146 -3.26 -8.17 3.47
N ILE A 147 -4.08 -7.39 2.79
CA ILE A 147 -3.73 -6.67 1.55
C ILE A 147 -3.95 -5.18 1.81
N TYR A 148 -2.97 -4.35 1.51
CA TYR A 148 -3.15 -2.92 1.40
C TYR A 148 -3.10 -2.49 -0.06
N THR A 149 -4.08 -1.73 -0.49
CA THR A 149 -4.20 -1.24 -1.86
C THR A 149 -4.30 0.28 -1.87
N LEU A 150 -3.46 0.92 -2.69
CA LEU A 150 -3.66 2.29 -3.10
C LEU A 150 -4.81 2.32 -4.10
N GLY A 151 -5.98 2.72 -3.63
CA GLY A 151 -7.17 2.91 -4.43
C GLY A 151 -7.35 4.38 -4.81
N VAL A 152 -7.73 4.63 -6.05
CA VAL A 152 -7.97 5.99 -6.55
C VAL A 152 -9.26 6.03 -7.35
N ARG A 153 -10.03 7.12 -7.18
CA ARG A 153 -11.19 7.43 -8.04
C ARG A 153 -11.25 8.93 -8.31
N THR A 154 -11.94 9.34 -9.37
CA THR A 154 -12.25 10.76 -9.55
C THR A 154 -13.42 11.15 -8.66
N VAL A 155 -13.42 12.40 -8.15
CA VAL A 155 -14.46 12.89 -7.23
C VAL A 155 -15.65 13.45 -7.98
N SER A 156 -15.41 14.04 -9.16
CA SER A 156 -16.45 14.68 -9.96
C SER A 156 -16.04 14.75 -11.44
N GLY A 157 -17.05 14.84 -12.31
CA GLY A 157 -16.85 15.06 -13.74
C GLY A 157 -17.08 13.81 -14.58
N ALA A 158 -17.37 14.04 -15.86
CA ALA A 158 -17.57 12.99 -16.87
C ALA A 158 -16.26 12.51 -17.49
N THR A 159 -15.16 13.22 -17.23
CA THR A 159 -13.85 12.92 -17.82
C THR A 159 -13.12 11.92 -16.93
N LYS A 160 -12.60 10.88 -17.55
CA LYS A 160 -11.78 9.88 -16.87
C LYS A 160 -10.37 10.42 -16.60
N GLY A 161 -9.80 9.94 -15.50
CA GLY A 161 -8.46 10.31 -15.10
C GLY A 161 -7.45 9.19 -15.32
N ASP A 162 -6.17 9.57 -15.34
CA ASP A 162 -5.04 8.65 -15.41
C ASP A 162 -4.04 8.99 -14.31
N GLY A 163 -3.29 8.00 -13.84
CA GLY A 163 -2.27 8.23 -12.83
C GLY A 163 -1.36 7.04 -12.58
N VAL A 164 -0.31 7.31 -11.82
CA VAL A 164 0.63 6.32 -11.29
C VAL A 164 0.75 6.49 -9.79
N GLY A 165 1.28 5.51 -9.08
CA GLY A 165 1.42 5.63 -7.65
C GLY A 165 2.35 4.60 -7.03
N SER A 166 2.59 4.77 -5.72
CA SER A 166 3.46 3.90 -4.94
C SER A 166 2.99 3.76 -3.50
N ILE A 167 3.37 2.65 -2.89
CA ILE A 167 3.30 2.42 -1.45
C ILE A 167 4.74 2.17 -0.98
N SER A 168 5.23 3.01 -0.07
CA SER A 168 6.48 2.77 0.64
C SER A 168 6.18 2.08 1.97
N PHE A 169 7.08 1.21 2.41
CA PHE A 169 6.89 0.46 3.65
C PHE A 169 8.24 0.10 4.28
N PHE A 170 8.24 -0.01 5.61
CA PHE A 170 9.35 -0.55 6.36
C PHE A 170 9.16 -2.05 6.57
N ASP A 171 10.18 -2.83 6.26
CA ASP A 171 10.28 -4.24 6.63
C ASP A 171 11.21 -4.36 7.85
N LEU A 172 10.64 -4.69 9.00
CA LEU A 172 11.34 -4.72 10.29
C LEU A 172 11.86 -6.11 10.66
N THR A 173 11.67 -7.09 9.80
CA THR A 173 11.98 -8.51 10.08
C THR A 173 13.11 -9.07 9.21
N GLN A 174 13.93 -8.21 8.65
CA GLN A 174 15.11 -8.62 7.89
C GLN A 174 16.29 -8.96 8.78
#